data_0f8a1874b6b89d938245f92b33fc7d8c
#
_entry.id   0f8a1874b6b89d938245f92b33fc7d8c
#
_cell.length_a   1.000
_cell.length_b   1.000
_cell.length_c   1.000
_cell.angle_alpha   90.00
_cell.angle_beta   90.00
_cell.angle_gamma   90.00
#
_symmetry.space_group_name_H-M   'P 1'
#
loop_
_entity.id
_entity.type
_entity.pdbx_description
1 polymer ?
#
loop_
_entity_poly.entity_id
_entity_poly.type
_entity_poly.pdbx_seq_one_letter_code
_entity_poly.pdbx_strand_id
1 'polypeptide(L)'
;MKKILNQINYIRILTGFRNIWYKKRKALLPIAFILSAYMLWNFVKTSIYKIGFSYLSNILLWIFSLIMIFVTIIGTLLIISMLGTPLSAKRIEMCLSSIGFKDRFGETPLLLSRFRQAKAEVFEFYSPTIPITEYEKKRSDIETALNVRIVSIESGKDFQHVFIKTVTANKEFPQILMWENKYLSEKESVLLLGESQLDKVMTDLKVTPHILIGGSSGSGKSVLLKLVLMQCVEKGFEIYIADFKGGVDFYGIWKRKCNIITQQEKLINCLEYIVEELNSRKQLFIDCECANIEQYNKLTDCNFHRIVFACDEIAELLDKTGLDKESKVQIAKIESLLSTIARQGRAFGIHLILATQRPDADILKGQIKNNIDFRICGRADKVLSQIILDNPDGAEKIPKDKQGIFLTNTGMLFKAYYFDDSEW
;
A
#
# COMPACT_ATOMS: atom_id res chain seq x y z
N MET A 1 11.59 -31.85 20.36
CA MET A 1 12.64 -31.80 19.32
C MET A 1 12.36 -32.72 18.12
N LYS A 2 12.20 -34.07 18.26
CA LYS A 2 11.90 -34.98 17.14
C LYS A 2 10.63 -34.65 16.34
N LYS A 3 9.52 -34.26 16.99
CA LYS A 3 8.23 -33.94 16.33
C LYS A 3 8.31 -32.66 15.47
N ILE A 4 9.12 -31.72 15.88
CA ILE A 4 9.34 -30.41 15.25
C ILE A 4 10.28 -30.54 14.05
N LEU A 5 11.38 -31.31 14.18
CA LEU A 5 12.23 -31.64 13.03
C LEU A 5 11.46 -32.35 11.92
N ASN A 6 10.52 -33.24 12.29
CA ASN A 6 9.64 -33.92 11.33
C ASN A 6 8.69 -32.96 10.61
N GLN A 7 8.14 -31.94 11.29
CA GLN A 7 7.26 -30.96 10.69
C GLN A 7 8.00 -30.02 9.73
N ILE A 8 9.19 -29.55 10.10
CA ILE A 8 10.06 -28.73 9.27
C ILE A 8 10.44 -29.47 7.98
N ASN A 9 10.87 -30.72 8.11
CA ASN A 9 11.21 -31.55 6.96
C ASN A 9 10.01 -31.80 6.05
N TYR A 10 8.81 -32.02 6.61
CA TYR A 10 7.59 -32.25 5.84
C TYR A 10 7.19 -31.04 4.99
N ILE A 11 7.20 -29.85 5.57
CA ILE A 11 6.87 -28.60 4.84
C ILE A 11 7.89 -28.29 3.76
N ARG A 12 9.18 -28.51 4.02
CA ARG A 12 10.24 -28.38 3.02
C ARG A 12 10.06 -29.37 1.87
N ILE A 13 9.65 -30.60 2.17
CA ILE A 13 9.33 -31.63 1.15
C ILE A 13 8.14 -31.19 0.30
N LEU A 14 7.04 -30.74 0.93
CA LEU A 14 5.87 -30.22 0.20
C LEU A 14 6.22 -29.03 -0.69
N THR A 15 7.01 -28.10 -0.18
CA THR A 15 7.52 -26.96 -0.95
C THR A 15 8.40 -27.41 -2.10
N GLY A 16 9.21 -28.45 -1.90
CA GLY A 16 10.05 -29.07 -2.93
C GLY A 16 9.20 -29.67 -4.07
N PHE A 17 8.15 -30.43 -3.76
CA PHE A 17 7.20 -30.92 -4.75
C PHE A 17 6.50 -29.78 -5.48
N ARG A 18 6.06 -28.72 -4.78
CA ARG A 18 5.50 -27.51 -5.39
C ARG A 18 6.49 -26.88 -6.39
N ASN A 19 7.75 -26.74 -6.00
CA ASN A 19 8.79 -26.18 -6.85
C ASN A 19 9.10 -27.05 -8.07
N ILE A 20 9.05 -28.37 -7.97
CA ILE A 20 9.21 -29.30 -9.08
C ILE A 20 8.02 -29.18 -10.05
N TRP A 21 6.80 -29.08 -9.52
CA TRP A 21 5.58 -28.92 -10.34
C TRP A 21 5.64 -27.65 -11.22
N TYR A 22 6.01 -26.52 -10.62
CA TYR A 22 6.13 -25.25 -11.37
C TYR A 22 7.36 -25.18 -12.28
N LYS A 23 8.46 -25.81 -11.90
CA LYS A 23 9.72 -25.82 -12.68
C LYS A 23 10.16 -27.23 -12.96
N LYS A 24 9.56 -27.88 -13.98
CA LYS A 24 9.79 -29.28 -14.34
C LYS A 24 11.28 -29.69 -14.47
N ARG A 25 12.16 -28.74 -14.87
CA ARG A 25 13.62 -28.97 -14.91
C ARG A 25 14.21 -29.37 -13.56
N LYS A 26 13.62 -28.97 -12.45
CA LYS A 26 14.09 -29.37 -11.11
C LYS A 26 13.85 -30.86 -10.80
N ALA A 27 12.96 -31.52 -11.52
CA ALA A 27 12.75 -32.96 -11.41
C ALA A 27 13.98 -33.79 -11.85
N LEU A 28 14.85 -33.21 -12.65
CA LEU A 28 16.05 -33.91 -13.15
C LEU A 28 16.97 -34.40 -12.02
N LEU A 29 17.08 -33.65 -10.91
CA LEU A 29 17.97 -34.03 -9.78
C LEU A 29 17.48 -35.28 -9.05
N PRO A 30 16.24 -35.38 -8.55
CA PRO A 30 15.77 -36.61 -7.92
C PRO A 30 15.70 -37.79 -8.91
N ILE A 31 15.38 -37.56 -10.18
CA ILE A 31 15.39 -38.62 -11.22
C ILE A 31 16.81 -39.13 -11.45
N ALA A 32 17.79 -38.24 -11.60
CA ALA A 32 19.19 -38.63 -11.78
C ALA A 32 19.72 -39.43 -10.57
N PHE A 33 19.31 -39.06 -9.35
CA PHE A 33 19.67 -39.79 -8.14
C PHE A 33 19.09 -41.21 -8.13
N ILE A 34 17.81 -41.36 -8.47
CA ILE A 34 17.16 -42.68 -8.58
C ILE A 34 17.84 -43.55 -9.64
N LEU A 35 18.17 -42.99 -10.80
CA LEU A 35 18.88 -43.69 -11.86
C LEU A 35 20.30 -44.12 -11.43
N SER A 36 21.03 -43.27 -10.74
CA SER A 36 22.38 -43.60 -10.22
C SER A 36 22.31 -44.70 -9.17
N ALA A 37 21.32 -44.64 -8.26
CA ALA A 37 21.09 -45.71 -7.29
C ALA A 37 20.75 -47.06 -7.96
N TYR A 38 19.93 -47.04 -9.02
CA TYR A 38 19.58 -48.22 -9.81
C TYR A 38 20.81 -48.79 -10.54
N MET A 39 21.66 -47.96 -11.12
CA MET A 39 22.89 -48.39 -11.77
C MET A 39 23.84 -49.02 -10.75
N LEU A 40 24.01 -48.42 -9.58
CA LEU A 40 24.83 -48.97 -8.49
C LEU A 40 24.33 -50.33 -8.02
N TRP A 41 23.01 -50.45 -7.85
CA TRP A 41 22.37 -51.71 -7.47
C TRP A 41 22.64 -52.81 -8.50
N ASN A 42 22.49 -52.52 -9.82
CA ASN A 42 22.77 -53.50 -10.90
C ASN A 42 24.24 -53.90 -10.91
N PHE A 43 25.17 -52.95 -10.73
CA PHE A 43 26.60 -53.21 -10.68
C PHE A 43 26.95 -54.17 -9.51
N VAL A 44 26.44 -53.90 -8.31
CA VAL A 44 26.70 -54.74 -7.12
C VAL A 44 26.05 -56.10 -7.29
N LYS A 45 24.81 -56.17 -7.82
CA LYS A 45 24.12 -57.43 -8.13
C LYS A 45 24.96 -58.30 -9.04
N THR A 46 25.45 -57.78 -10.17
CA THR A 46 26.27 -58.52 -11.14
C THR A 46 27.62 -58.95 -10.53
N SER A 47 28.22 -58.14 -9.66
CA SER A 47 29.48 -58.48 -8.97
C SER A 47 29.31 -59.61 -7.99
N ILE A 48 28.24 -59.60 -7.20
CA ILE A 48 27.92 -60.65 -6.21
C ILE A 48 27.64 -62.01 -6.92
N TYR A 49 26.89 -61.98 -8.06
CA TYR A 49 26.65 -63.21 -8.83
C TYR A 49 27.93 -63.86 -9.38
N LYS A 50 28.97 -63.07 -9.66
CA LYS A 50 30.27 -63.58 -10.12
C LYS A 50 31.08 -64.32 -9.05
N ILE A 51 30.76 -64.14 -7.77
CA ILE A 51 31.52 -64.71 -6.64
C ILE A 51 31.12 -66.15 -6.31
N GLY A 52 29.96 -66.65 -6.89
CA GLY A 52 29.66 -68.08 -6.92
C GLY A 52 29.15 -68.74 -5.63
N PHE A 53 28.71 -68.02 -4.63
CA PHE A 53 28.09 -68.56 -3.38
C PHE A 53 26.56 -68.56 -3.50
N SER A 54 25.93 -69.73 -3.75
CA SER A 54 24.53 -69.76 -4.14
C SER A 54 23.51 -69.40 -3.06
N TYR A 55 23.71 -69.72 -1.79
CA TYR A 55 22.71 -69.45 -0.75
C TYR A 55 23.02 -68.16 0.03
N LEU A 56 24.25 -67.98 0.43
CA LEU A 56 24.70 -66.81 1.19
C LEU A 56 24.63 -65.52 0.32
N SER A 57 24.93 -65.65 -0.95
CA SER A 57 24.83 -64.52 -1.93
C SER A 57 23.39 -64.00 -2.11
N ASN A 58 22.40 -64.88 -2.08
CA ASN A 58 21.00 -64.47 -2.18
C ASN A 58 20.51 -63.72 -0.93
N ILE A 59 20.89 -64.15 0.28
CA ILE A 59 20.57 -63.43 1.54
C ILE A 59 21.25 -62.06 1.55
N LEU A 60 22.52 -61.99 1.18
CA LEU A 60 23.24 -60.70 1.08
C LEU A 60 22.64 -59.77 0.06
N LEU A 61 22.23 -60.25 -1.08
CA LEU A 61 21.50 -59.44 -2.11
C LEU A 61 20.15 -58.93 -1.61
N TRP A 62 19.41 -59.74 -0.84
CA TRP A 62 18.16 -59.32 -0.23
C TRP A 62 18.37 -58.19 0.78
N ILE A 63 19.32 -58.34 1.72
CA ILE A 63 19.65 -57.31 2.70
C ILE A 63 20.13 -56.03 2.00
N PHE A 64 21.03 -56.19 1.00
CA PHE A 64 21.55 -55.06 0.23
C PHE A 64 20.42 -54.34 -0.53
N SER A 65 19.47 -55.06 -1.14
CA SER A 65 18.33 -54.49 -1.84
C SER A 65 17.45 -53.67 -0.90
N LEU A 66 17.15 -54.17 0.30
CA LEU A 66 16.38 -53.45 1.31
C LEU A 66 17.09 -52.14 1.74
N ILE A 67 18.42 -52.21 1.98
CA ILE A 67 19.20 -51.03 2.34
C ILE A 67 19.17 -50.02 1.17
N MET A 68 19.39 -50.46 -0.07
CA MET A 68 19.38 -49.57 -1.24
C MET A 68 18.05 -48.91 -1.48
N ILE A 69 16.92 -49.64 -1.30
CA ILE A 69 15.59 -49.05 -1.38
C ILE A 69 15.43 -47.96 -0.31
N PHE A 70 15.78 -48.26 0.95
CA PHE A 70 15.68 -47.29 2.04
C PHE A 70 16.54 -46.03 1.83
N VAL A 71 17.80 -46.19 1.41
CA VAL A 71 18.71 -45.11 1.08
C VAL A 71 18.20 -44.27 -0.11
N THR A 72 17.62 -44.93 -1.13
CA THR A 72 17.07 -44.24 -2.29
C THR A 72 15.86 -43.40 -1.92
N ILE A 73 14.94 -43.94 -1.09
CA ILE A 73 13.77 -43.19 -0.61
C ILE A 73 14.20 -41.99 0.21
N ILE A 74 15.05 -42.19 1.21
CA ILE A 74 15.53 -41.11 2.09
C ILE A 74 16.31 -40.06 1.29
N GLY A 75 17.24 -40.48 0.44
CA GLY A 75 18.02 -39.58 -0.39
C GLY A 75 17.16 -38.76 -1.35
N THR A 76 16.15 -39.36 -1.95
CA THR A 76 15.18 -38.67 -2.82
C THR A 76 14.39 -37.62 -2.03
N LEU A 77 13.89 -37.97 -0.82
CA LEU A 77 13.17 -37.02 0.03
C LEU A 77 14.07 -35.87 0.50
N LEU A 78 15.34 -36.15 0.81
CA LEU A 78 16.32 -35.10 1.15
C LEU A 78 16.58 -34.16 -0.02
N ILE A 79 16.74 -34.67 -1.23
CA ILE A 79 16.91 -33.85 -2.45
C ILE A 79 15.67 -32.99 -2.68
N ILE A 80 14.47 -33.54 -2.56
CA ILE A 80 13.21 -32.80 -2.69
C ILE A 80 13.11 -31.70 -1.61
N SER A 81 13.48 -32.01 -0.35
CA SER A 81 13.54 -31.05 0.75
C SER A 81 14.54 -29.91 0.47
N MET A 82 15.71 -30.25 -0.08
CA MET A 82 16.69 -29.23 -0.51
C MET A 82 16.14 -28.32 -1.61
N LEU A 83 15.43 -28.89 -2.60
CA LEU A 83 14.78 -28.11 -3.66
C LEU A 83 13.63 -27.24 -3.13
N GLY A 84 13.06 -27.58 -1.99
CA GLY A 84 12.05 -26.79 -1.27
C GLY A 84 12.64 -25.71 -0.37
N THR A 85 13.97 -25.67 -0.22
CA THR A 85 14.67 -24.72 0.66
C THR A 85 15.34 -23.64 -0.19
N PRO A 86 14.94 -22.33 -0.07
CA PRO A 86 15.67 -21.24 -0.73
C PRO A 86 17.13 -21.17 -0.25
N LEU A 87 18.06 -20.84 -1.13
CA LEU A 87 19.48 -20.75 -0.80
C LEU A 87 19.79 -19.80 0.38
N SER A 88 18.98 -18.75 0.52
CA SER A 88 19.12 -17.76 1.60
C SER A 88 18.33 -18.12 2.88
N ALA A 89 17.57 -19.23 2.91
CA ALA A 89 16.66 -19.55 4.00
C ALA A 89 17.37 -19.60 5.36
N LYS A 90 18.45 -20.37 5.43
CA LYS A 90 19.23 -20.54 6.67
C LYS A 90 19.72 -19.20 7.24
N ARG A 91 20.22 -18.30 6.37
CA ARG A 91 20.70 -16.98 6.78
C ARG A 91 19.57 -16.11 7.31
N ILE A 92 18.44 -16.05 6.59
CA ILE A 92 17.29 -15.23 6.95
C ILE A 92 16.66 -15.73 8.24
N GLU A 93 16.45 -17.04 8.39
CA GLU A 93 15.94 -17.66 9.61
C GLU A 93 16.86 -17.41 10.82
N MET A 94 18.18 -17.47 10.63
CA MET A 94 19.14 -17.09 11.68
C MET A 94 19.03 -15.61 12.06
N CYS A 95 18.88 -14.70 11.09
CA CYS A 95 18.67 -13.27 11.37
C CYS A 95 17.38 -13.05 12.17
N LEU A 96 16.26 -13.70 11.81
CA LEU A 96 15.02 -13.61 12.59
C LEU A 96 15.18 -14.20 13.99
N SER A 97 15.93 -15.31 14.12
CA SER A 97 16.22 -15.91 15.41
C SER A 97 17.04 -14.98 16.33
N SER A 98 18.03 -14.25 15.77
CA SER A 98 18.91 -13.35 16.54
C SER A 98 18.17 -12.16 17.15
N ILE A 99 17.10 -11.66 16.51
CA ILE A 99 16.24 -10.61 17.05
C ILE A 99 15.13 -11.15 17.98
N GLY A 100 15.19 -12.44 18.32
CA GLY A 100 14.18 -13.07 19.17
C GLY A 100 12.81 -13.24 18.52
N PHE A 101 12.73 -13.22 17.18
CA PHE A 101 11.48 -13.43 16.46
C PHE A 101 11.17 -14.93 16.37
N LYS A 102 10.57 -15.42 17.44
CA LYS A 102 10.25 -16.83 17.68
C LYS A 102 8.85 -16.97 18.22
N ASP A 103 8.27 -18.14 18.00
CA ASP A 103 7.01 -18.51 18.60
C ASP A 103 7.14 -18.94 20.08
N ARG A 104 6.02 -19.33 20.68
CA ARG A 104 5.98 -19.83 22.08
C ARG A 104 6.77 -21.12 22.30
N PHE A 105 7.12 -21.81 21.23
CA PHE A 105 7.91 -23.05 21.26
C PHE A 105 9.38 -22.81 20.95
N GLY A 106 9.78 -21.56 20.73
CA GLY A 106 11.14 -21.15 20.39
C GLY A 106 11.50 -21.33 18.92
N GLU A 107 10.50 -21.50 18.04
CA GLU A 107 10.72 -21.71 16.61
C GLU A 107 10.61 -20.39 15.83
N THR A 108 11.45 -20.24 14.82
CA THR A 108 11.42 -19.11 13.89
C THR A 108 10.55 -19.42 12.70
N PRO A 109 9.91 -18.41 12.07
CA PRO A 109 9.25 -18.58 10.79
C PRO A 109 10.14 -19.21 9.73
N LEU A 110 9.62 -20.16 8.97
CA LEU A 110 10.35 -20.84 7.92
C LEU A 110 10.20 -20.09 6.59
N LEU A 111 11.31 -19.72 5.97
CA LEU A 111 11.28 -19.13 4.63
C LEU A 111 10.98 -20.22 3.59
N LEU A 112 9.83 -20.16 2.94
CA LEU A 112 9.41 -21.09 1.90
C LEU A 112 9.85 -20.67 0.52
N SER A 113 9.72 -19.38 0.19
CA SER A 113 10.13 -18.85 -1.10
C SER A 113 10.67 -17.42 -0.98
N ARG A 114 11.53 -17.07 -1.91
CA ARG A 114 12.06 -15.73 -2.12
C ARG A 114 12.03 -15.47 -3.62
N PHE A 115 11.27 -14.47 -4.04
CA PHE A 115 11.12 -14.14 -5.47
C PHE A 115 10.98 -12.63 -5.65
N ARG A 116 11.24 -12.18 -6.87
CA ARG A 116 11.09 -10.77 -7.23
C ARG A 116 9.77 -10.57 -7.94
N GLN A 117 9.01 -9.59 -7.48
CA GLN A 117 7.75 -9.15 -8.08
C GLN A 117 7.86 -7.65 -8.38
N ALA A 118 7.88 -7.29 -9.65
CA ALA A 118 8.15 -5.91 -10.10
C ALA A 118 9.44 -5.34 -9.46
N LYS A 119 9.34 -4.28 -8.66
CA LYS A 119 10.44 -3.63 -7.96
C LYS A 119 10.67 -4.15 -6.54
N ALA A 120 9.80 -5.04 -6.06
CA ALA A 120 9.87 -5.63 -4.72
C ALA A 120 10.55 -6.98 -4.70
N GLU A 121 11.17 -7.31 -3.58
CA GLU A 121 11.54 -8.66 -3.22
C GLU A 121 10.51 -9.18 -2.22
N VAL A 122 9.94 -10.36 -2.51
CA VAL A 122 8.88 -10.97 -1.71
C VAL A 122 9.44 -12.18 -0.98
N PHE A 123 9.28 -12.19 0.34
CA PHE A 123 9.57 -13.33 1.20
C PHE A 123 8.26 -14.01 1.60
N GLU A 124 8.12 -15.29 1.32
CA GLU A 124 7.00 -16.12 1.79
C GLU A 124 7.47 -16.93 3.01
N PHE A 125 6.88 -16.66 4.16
CA PHE A 125 7.16 -17.38 5.39
C PHE A 125 6.01 -18.32 5.74
N TYR A 126 6.35 -19.51 6.25
CA TYR A 126 5.42 -20.37 6.97
C TYR A 126 5.54 -20.10 8.46
N SER A 127 4.46 -19.67 9.06
CA SER A 127 4.42 -19.17 10.44
C SER A 127 3.08 -19.54 11.10
N PRO A 128 2.87 -20.79 11.48
CA PRO A 128 1.56 -21.27 11.95
C PRO A 128 1.15 -20.73 13.34
N THR A 129 2.10 -20.22 14.10
CA THR A 129 1.91 -19.86 15.51
C THR A 129 2.16 -18.37 15.80
N ILE A 130 2.69 -17.61 14.82
CA ILE A 130 2.95 -16.18 14.96
C ILE A 130 1.97 -15.40 14.10
N PRO A 131 1.05 -14.62 14.68
CA PRO A 131 0.09 -13.84 13.92
C PRO A 131 0.77 -12.67 13.20
N ILE A 132 0.13 -12.17 12.14
CA ILE A 132 0.63 -11.06 11.32
C ILE A 132 0.88 -9.79 12.15
N THR A 133 0.10 -9.58 13.21
CA THR A 133 0.27 -8.45 14.14
C THR A 133 1.61 -8.44 14.84
N GLU A 134 2.21 -9.60 15.11
CA GLU A 134 3.55 -9.67 15.70
C GLU A 134 4.64 -9.30 14.68
N TYR A 135 4.44 -9.60 13.39
CA TYR A 135 5.32 -9.12 12.32
C TYR A 135 5.28 -7.58 12.21
N GLU A 136 4.09 -6.97 12.33
CA GLU A 136 3.98 -5.51 12.32
C GLU A 136 4.63 -4.87 13.55
N LYS A 137 4.45 -5.43 14.75
CA LYS A 137 5.13 -4.95 15.96
C LYS A 137 6.66 -5.02 15.85
N LYS A 138 7.19 -6.07 15.23
CA LYS A 138 8.63 -6.31 15.07
C LYS A 138 9.17 -5.81 13.75
N ARG A 139 8.41 -5.00 13.02
CA ARG A 139 8.76 -4.50 11.69
C ARG A 139 10.15 -3.89 11.64
N SER A 140 10.45 -2.96 12.55
CA SER A 140 11.75 -2.28 12.62
C SER A 140 12.91 -3.22 12.88
N ASP A 141 12.71 -4.21 13.77
CA ASP A 141 13.74 -5.20 14.09
C ASP A 141 14.01 -6.11 12.88
N ILE A 142 12.95 -6.52 12.17
CA ILE A 142 13.04 -7.34 10.94
C ILE A 142 13.75 -6.56 9.83
N GLU A 143 13.39 -5.30 9.62
CA GLU A 143 14.03 -4.41 8.63
C GLU A 143 15.53 -4.31 8.88
N THR A 144 15.93 -4.11 10.14
CA THR A 144 17.33 -4.02 10.56
C THR A 144 18.06 -5.35 10.36
N ALA A 145 17.47 -6.46 10.82
CA ALA A 145 18.09 -7.78 10.74
C ALA A 145 18.31 -8.27 9.30
N LEU A 146 17.38 -7.95 8.41
CA LEU A 146 17.44 -8.35 7.00
C LEU A 146 18.10 -7.30 6.10
N ASN A 147 18.37 -6.10 6.63
CA ASN A 147 18.86 -4.94 5.87
C ASN A 147 17.97 -4.63 4.66
N VAL A 148 16.67 -4.56 4.89
CA VAL A 148 15.64 -4.24 3.90
C VAL A 148 14.64 -3.23 4.47
N ARG A 149 13.87 -2.60 3.61
CA ARG A 149 12.69 -1.83 4.03
C ARG A 149 11.43 -2.62 3.69
N ILE A 150 10.60 -2.87 4.67
CA ILE A 150 9.32 -3.56 4.49
C ILE A 150 8.28 -2.57 3.93
N VAL A 151 7.70 -2.92 2.80
CA VAL A 151 6.63 -2.13 2.17
C VAL A 151 5.26 -2.59 2.66
N SER A 152 5.00 -3.90 2.61
CA SER A 152 3.77 -4.48 3.16
C SER A 152 4.03 -5.85 3.79
N ILE A 153 3.19 -6.19 4.76
CA ILE A 153 3.11 -7.51 5.37
C ILE A 153 1.67 -7.98 5.15
N GLU A 154 1.51 -9.10 4.45
CA GLU A 154 0.20 -9.59 4.02
C GLU A 154 0.06 -11.07 4.41
N SER A 155 -1.16 -11.49 4.81
CA SER A 155 -1.46 -12.91 4.96
C SER A 155 -1.59 -13.57 3.59
N GLY A 156 -1.21 -14.84 3.51
CA GLY A 156 -1.38 -15.65 2.33
C GLY A 156 -2.83 -16.13 2.13
N LYS A 157 -2.98 -17.25 1.41
CA LYS A 157 -4.29 -17.90 1.21
C LYS A 157 -4.86 -18.46 2.52
N ASP A 158 -4.01 -18.69 3.49
CA ASP A 158 -4.33 -19.07 4.85
C ASP A 158 -3.55 -18.22 5.86
N PHE A 159 -3.92 -18.30 7.13
CA PHE A 159 -3.27 -17.52 8.20
C PHE A 159 -1.87 -18.05 8.60
N GLN A 160 -1.42 -19.16 8.03
CA GLN A 160 -0.11 -19.76 8.31
C GLN A 160 0.98 -19.25 7.35
N HIS A 161 0.59 -18.62 6.25
CA HIS A 161 1.50 -18.05 5.26
C HIS A 161 1.52 -16.52 5.36
N VAL A 162 2.71 -15.96 5.53
CA VAL A 162 2.93 -14.51 5.62
C VAL A 162 3.84 -14.08 4.47
N PHE A 163 3.38 -13.11 3.68
CA PHE A 163 4.16 -12.47 2.63
C PHE A 163 4.70 -11.14 3.10
N ILE A 164 6.01 -10.97 3.06
CA ILE A 164 6.68 -9.70 3.35
C ILE A 164 7.23 -9.16 2.04
N LYS A 165 6.67 -8.06 1.55
CA LYS A 165 7.20 -7.32 0.39
C LYS A 165 8.23 -6.32 0.87
N THR A 166 9.41 -6.35 0.31
CA THR A 166 10.53 -5.52 0.72
C THR A 166 11.20 -4.84 -0.47
N VAL A 167 11.90 -3.75 -0.16
CA VAL A 167 12.85 -3.10 -1.07
C VAL A 167 14.21 -2.99 -0.38
N THR A 168 15.26 -2.73 -1.14
CA THR A 168 16.61 -2.52 -0.56
C THR A 168 16.59 -1.33 0.41
N ALA A 169 17.27 -1.48 1.57
CA ALA A 169 17.32 -0.44 2.61
C ALA A 169 17.81 0.92 2.10
N ASN A 170 18.69 0.92 1.11
CA ASN A 170 19.32 2.13 0.54
C ASN A 170 18.44 2.84 -0.52
N LYS A 171 17.22 2.39 -0.78
CA LYS A 171 16.34 3.06 -1.73
C LYS A 171 15.64 4.23 -1.05
N GLU A 172 16.36 5.34 -0.95
CA GLU A 172 15.78 6.61 -0.52
C GLU A 172 14.87 7.22 -1.59
N PHE A 173 13.92 8.02 -1.14
CA PHE A 173 13.18 8.88 -2.06
C PHE A 173 14.10 9.96 -2.64
N PRO A 174 13.93 10.34 -3.92
CA PRO A 174 14.69 11.44 -4.50
C PRO A 174 14.41 12.73 -3.72
N GLN A 175 15.37 13.64 -3.69
CA GLN A 175 15.21 14.92 -3.02
C GLN A 175 14.04 15.70 -3.63
N ILE A 176 13.97 15.74 -4.96
CA ILE A 176 12.88 16.32 -5.72
C ILE A 176 12.40 15.30 -6.76
N LEU A 177 11.09 15.19 -6.93
CA LEU A 177 10.45 14.37 -7.94
C LEU A 177 9.60 15.30 -8.81
N MET A 178 10.14 15.72 -9.96
CA MET A 178 9.47 16.69 -10.82
C MET A 178 8.22 16.11 -11.47
N TRP A 179 7.18 16.93 -11.58
CA TRP A 179 6.00 16.64 -12.39
C TRP A 179 6.34 16.75 -13.89
N GLU A 180 5.82 15.85 -14.67
CA GLU A 180 5.86 15.91 -16.13
C GLU A 180 4.44 15.65 -16.68
N ASN A 181 4.04 16.37 -17.73
CA ASN A 181 2.67 16.26 -18.31
C ASN A 181 2.32 14.86 -18.79
N LYS A 182 3.30 14.02 -19.12
CA LYS A 182 3.10 12.59 -19.43
C LYS A 182 2.51 11.78 -18.27
N TYR A 183 2.53 12.32 -17.05
CA TYR A 183 1.95 11.68 -15.87
C TYR A 183 0.47 11.99 -15.70
N LEU A 184 -0.08 12.94 -16.45
CA LEU A 184 -1.51 13.21 -16.42
C LEU A 184 -2.27 11.96 -16.89
N SER A 185 -3.18 11.47 -16.03
CA SER A 185 -3.96 10.28 -16.36
C SER A 185 -4.99 10.58 -17.44
N GLU A 186 -5.14 9.69 -18.42
CA GLU A 186 -6.22 9.77 -19.42
C GLU A 186 -7.62 9.60 -18.80
N LYS A 187 -7.70 8.90 -17.65
CA LYS A 187 -8.95 8.78 -16.91
C LYS A 187 -9.25 10.10 -16.21
N GLU A 188 -10.44 10.66 -16.50
CA GLU A 188 -10.89 11.95 -15.97
C GLU A 188 -10.78 12.05 -14.45
N SER A 189 -11.24 11.03 -13.72
CA SER A 189 -11.35 11.04 -12.26
C SER A 189 -10.06 10.64 -11.53
N VAL A 190 -9.01 10.19 -12.24
CA VAL A 190 -7.77 9.69 -11.61
C VAL A 190 -6.73 10.79 -11.50
N LEU A 191 -6.26 11.04 -10.29
CA LEU A 191 -5.20 12.02 -9.97
C LEU A 191 -3.95 11.30 -9.50
N LEU A 192 -2.81 11.65 -10.05
CA LEU A 192 -1.51 11.10 -9.70
C LEU A 192 -0.82 12.01 -8.68
N LEU A 193 -0.42 11.44 -7.53
CA LEU A 193 0.11 12.20 -6.41
C LEU A 193 1.64 12.15 -6.30
N GLY A 194 2.23 11.03 -6.66
CA GLY A 194 3.66 10.80 -6.50
C GLY A 194 4.06 9.36 -6.73
N GLU A 195 5.22 8.99 -6.19
CA GLU A 195 5.74 7.63 -6.26
C GLU A 195 6.05 7.08 -4.86
N SER A 196 5.56 5.88 -4.60
CA SER A 196 6.03 5.04 -3.49
C SER A 196 7.35 4.37 -3.90
N GLN A 197 7.91 3.58 -3.02
CA GLN A 197 9.11 2.81 -3.35
C GLN A 197 8.85 1.73 -4.43
N LEU A 198 7.60 1.35 -4.62
CA LEU A 198 7.19 0.32 -5.58
C LEU A 198 6.50 0.90 -6.80
N ASP A 199 5.44 1.66 -6.58
CA ASP A 199 4.49 2.04 -7.60
C ASP A 199 4.13 3.52 -7.53
N LYS A 200 3.49 4.02 -8.57
CA LYS A 200 2.86 5.33 -8.59
C LYS A 200 1.69 5.36 -7.62
N VAL A 201 1.57 6.45 -6.87
CA VAL A 201 0.46 6.68 -5.93
C VAL A 201 -0.55 7.58 -6.59
N MET A 202 -1.78 7.10 -6.67
CA MET A 202 -2.89 7.80 -7.32
C MET A 202 -4.17 7.66 -6.49
N THR A 203 -5.12 8.54 -6.73
CA THR A 203 -6.47 8.46 -6.21
C THR A 203 -7.48 8.56 -7.34
N ASP A 204 -8.62 7.89 -7.18
CA ASP A 204 -9.73 7.98 -8.13
C ASP A 204 -10.92 8.66 -7.42
N LEU A 205 -11.29 9.85 -7.87
CA LEU A 205 -12.39 10.64 -7.29
C LEU A 205 -13.78 9.96 -7.41
N LYS A 206 -13.90 8.94 -8.24
CA LYS A 206 -15.11 8.08 -8.27
C LYS A 206 -15.21 7.19 -7.03
N VAL A 207 -14.07 6.74 -6.53
CA VAL A 207 -13.97 5.83 -5.38
C VAL A 207 -13.82 6.62 -4.09
N THR A 208 -12.89 7.57 -4.08
CA THR A 208 -12.56 8.43 -2.94
C THR A 208 -12.81 9.89 -3.32
N PRO A 209 -14.06 10.36 -3.20
CA PRO A 209 -14.50 11.63 -3.77
C PRO A 209 -13.88 12.86 -3.12
N HIS A 210 -13.40 12.74 -1.89
CA HIS A 210 -12.88 13.84 -1.12
C HIS A 210 -11.47 13.52 -0.61
N ILE A 211 -10.64 14.56 -0.49
CA ILE A 211 -9.24 14.43 -0.07
C ILE A 211 -8.99 15.35 1.13
N LEU A 212 -8.37 14.83 2.19
CA LEU A 212 -7.87 15.61 3.30
C LEU A 212 -6.34 15.54 3.33
N ILE A 213 -5.68 16.69 3.31
CA ILE A 213 -4.22 16.80 3.33
C ILE A 213 -3.79 17.48 4.62
N GLY A 214 -3.13 16.75 5.52
CA GLY A 214 -2.54 17.29 6.73
C GLY A 214 -1.02 17.42 6.62
N GLY A 215 -0.45 18.31 7.41
CA GLY A 215 1.01 18.41 7.53
C GLY A 215 1.46 19.74 8.11
N SER A 216 2.52 19.71 8.91
CA SER A 216 3.13 20.91 9.49
C SER A 216 3.66 21.86 8.39
N SER A 217 3.92 23.11 8.78
CA SER A 217 4.54 24.09 7.87
C SER A 217 5.83 23.52 7.27
N GLY A 218 6.03 23.73 5.95
CA GLY A 218 7.17 23.22 5.21
C GLY A 218 7.15 21.69 4.95
N SER A 219 6.03 21.00 5.17
CA SER A 219 5.89 19.58 4.80
C SER A 219 5.73 19.35 3.29
N GLY A 220 5.34 20.38 2.53
CA GLY A 220 4.99 20.32 1.11
C GLY A 220 3.48 20.23 0.83
N LYS A 221 2.64 20.44 1.86
CA LYS A 221 1.17 20.37 1.78
C LYS A 221 0.57 21.21 0.64
N SER A 222 0.89 22.51 0.59
CA SER A 222 0.39 23.44 -0.45
C SER A 222 0.89 23.06 -1.85
N VAL A 223 2.11 22.51 -1.96
CA VAL A 223 2.63 21.98 -3.24
C VAL A 223 1.83 20.77 -3.71
N LEU A 224 1.52 19.84 -2.81
CA LEU A 224 0.66 18.68 -3.14
C LEU A 224 -0.76 19.13 -3.50
N LEU A 225 -1.32 20.11 -2.77
CA LEU A 225 -2.63 20.68 -3.09
C LEU A 225 -2.63 21.29 -4.49
N LYS A 226 -1.64 22.12 -4.84
CA LYS A 226 -1.49 22.70 -6.17
C LYS A 226 -1.33 21.65 -7.26
N LEU A 227 -0.55 20.59 -7.03
CA LEU A 227 -0.42 19.47 -7.96
C LEU A 227 -1.77 18.79 -8.26
N VAL A 228 -2.57 18.57 -7.23
CA VAL A 228 -3.91 17.99 -7.35
C VAL A 228 -4.85 18.91 -8.13
N LEU A 229 -4.87 20.19 -7.77
CA LEU A 229 -5.72 21.21 -8.42
C LEU A 229 -5.32 21.45 -9.87
N MET A 230 -4.04 21.51 -10.18
CA MET A 230 -3.55 21.61 -11.55
C MET A 230 -4.12 20.51 -12.43
N GLN A 231 -4.05 19.24 -11.96
CA GLN A 231 -4.60 18.11 -12.70
C GLN A 231 -6.12 18.24 -12.90
N CYS A 232 -6.85 18.75 -11.90
CA CYS A 232 -8.28 19.03 -12.02
C CYS A 232 -8.57 20.10 -13.08
N VAL A 233 -7.76 21.18 -13.12
CA VAL A 233 -7.86 22.22 -14.17
C VAL A 233 -7.63 21.62 -15.56
N GLU A 234 -6.54 20.85 -15.75
CA GLU A 234 -6.19 20.23 -17.03
C GLU A 234 -7.27 19.21 -17.51
N LYS A 235 -8.06 18.69 -16.57
CA LYS A 235 -9.21 17.81 -16.85
C LYS A 235 -10.54 18.54 -17.06
N GLY A 236 -10.52 19.90 -17.06
CA GLY A 236 -11.69 20.72 -17.29
C GLY A 236 -12.67 20.80 -16.11
N PHE A 237 -12.22 20.56 -14.87
CA PHE A 237 -13.07 20.71 -13.69
C PHE A 237 -13.29 22.18 -13.38
N GLU A 238 -14.46 22.49 -12.84
CA GLU A 238 -14.75 23.81 -12.27
C GLU A 238 -14.21 23.88 -10.86
N ILE A 239 -13.34 24.86 -10.57
CA ILE A 239 -12.58 24.90 -9.32
C ILE A 239 -12.83 26.18 -8.55
N TYR A 240 -13.19 26.02 -7.29
CA TYR A 240 -13.34 27.05 -6.28
C TYR A 240 -12.29 26.87 -5.19
N ILE A 241 -11.49 27.89 -4.93
CA ILE A 241 -10.39 27.83 -3.94
C ILE A 241 -10.64 28.89 -2.86
N ALA A 242 -10.82 28.46 -1.63
CA ALA A 242 -10.86 29.34 -0.47
C ALA A 242 -9.42 29.58 0.04
N ASP A 243 -8.94 30.83 -0.10
CA ASP A 243 -7.61 31.27 0.37
C ASP A 243 -7.75 32.55 1.19
N PHE A 244 -7.83 32.39 2.52
CA PHE A 244 -8.01 33.50 3.47
C PHE A 244 -6.71 34.19 3.85
N LYS A 245 -5.57 33.71 3.33
CA LYS A 245 -4.27 34.42 3.40
C LYS A 245 -4.17 35.57 2.37
N GLY A 246 -5.30 35.99 1.82
CA GLY A 246 -5.36 37.08 0.85
C GLY A 246 -5.10 36.70 -0.60
N GLY A 247 -5.16 35.41 -0.93
CA GLY A 247 -4.94 34.91 -2.29
C GLY A 247 -3.46 34.92 -2.69
N VAL A 248 -2.54 34.91 -1.71
CA VAL A 248 -1.10 34.96 -1.94
C VAL A 248 -0.56 33.62 -2.43
N ASP A 249 -1.16 32.53 -1.99
CA ASP A 249 -0.74 31.18 -2.38
C ASP A 249 -1.24 30.80 -3.79
N PHE A 250 -2.33 31.44 -4.28
CA PHE A 250 -2.97 31.16 -5.57
C PHE A 250 -3.08 32.41 -6.45
N TYR A 251 -1.92 32.88 -6.97
CA TYR A 251 -1.82 34.05 -7.82
C TYR A 251 -1.64 33.70 -9.32
N GLY A 252 -1.56 34.71 -10.17
CA GLY A 252 -1.21 34.57 -11.58
C GLY A 252 -2.18 33.67 -12.36
N ILE A 253 -1.71 32.50 -12.79
CA ILE A 253 -2.46 31.52 -13.57
C ILE A 253 -3.69 31.01 -12.82
N TRP A 254 -3.59 30.82 -11.49
CA TRP A 254 -4.70 30.34 -10.66
C TRP A 254 -5.91 31.26 -10.69
N LYS A 255 -5.71 32.61 -10.66
CA LYS A 255 -6.78 33.59 -10.77
C LYS A 255 -7.47 33.57 -12.13
N ARG A 256 -6.79 33.10 -13.17
CA ARG A 256 -7.37 33.00 -14.54
C ARG A 256 -8.14 31.72 -14.76
N LYS A 257 -7.72 30.62 -14.11
CA LYS A 257 -8.27 29.28 -14.33
C LYS A 257 -9.23 28.81 -13.22
N CYS A 258 -9.23 29.46 -12.06
CA CYS A 258 -10.00 29.07 -10.88
C CYS A 258 -10.73 30.26 -10.25
N ASN A 259 -11.79 29.97 -9.52
CA ASN A 259 -12.54 30.95 -8.71
C ASN A 259 -11.89 31.08 -7.32
N ILE A 260 -11.13 32.16 -7.09
CA ILE A 260 -10.44 32.38 -5.81
C ILE A 260 -11.36 33.17 -4.86
N ILE A 261 -11.58 32.65 -3.67
CA ILE A 261 -12.45 33.20 -2.63
C ILE A 261 -11.59 33.60 -1.43
N THR A 262 -11.61 34.90 -1.11
CA THR A 262 -10.81 35.49 -0.03
C THR A 262 -11.66 36.14 1.06
N GLN A 263 -13.00 36.12 0.93
CA GLN A 263 -13.95 36.76 1.83
C GLN A 263 -15.02 35.77 2.28
N GLN A 264 -15.42 35.83 3.54
CA GLN A 264 -16.35 34.90 4.16
C GLN A 264 -17.75 34.91 3.55
N GLU A 265 -18.29 36.10 3.21
CA GLU A 265 -19.59 36.20 2.53
C GLU A 265 -19.58 35.52 1.16
N LYS A 266 -18.53 35.77 0.37
CA LYS A 266 -18.34 35.10 -0.93
C LYS A 266 -18.18 33.58 -0.80
N LEU A 267 -17.58 33.12 0.30
CA LEU A 267 -17.47 31.68 0.58
C LEU A 267 -18.85 31.06 0.82
N ILE A 268 -19.69 31.70 1.64
CA ILE A 268 -21.04 31.21 1.91
C ILE A 268 -21.83 31.12 0.60
N ASN A 269 -21.85 32.19 -0.19
CA ASN A 269 -22.53 32.22 -1.47
C ASN A 269 -22.02 31.14 -2.44
N CYS A 270 -20.71 30.91 -2.47
CA CYS A 270 -20.12 29.84 -3.29
C CYS A 270 -20.56 28.45 -2.84
N LEU A 271 -20.51 28.18 -1.53
CA LEU A 271 -20.92 26.87 -1.01
C LEU A 271 -22.43 26.64 -1.18
N GLU A 272 -23.26 27.69 -1.07
CA GLU A 272 -24.69 27.64 -1.39
C GLU A 272 -24.89 27.29 -2.86
N TYR A 273 -24.22 27.98 -3.78
CA TYR A 273 -24.25 27.65 -5.21
C TYR A 273 -23.86 26.19 -5.48
N ILE A 274 -22.80 25.69 -4.87
CA ILE A 274 -22.38 24.29 -5.05
C ILE A 274 -23.45 23.31 -4.53
N VAL A 275 -24.13 23.63 -3.43
CA VAL A 275 -25.21 22.78 -2.88
C VAL A 275 -26.47 22.89 -3.75
N GLU A 276 -26.79 24.06 -4.30
CA GLU A 276 -27.89 24.24 -5.27
C GLU A 276 -27.64 23.44 -6.55
N GLU A 277 -26.39 23.48 -7.07
CA GLU A 277 -25.96 22.67 -8.23
C GLU A 277 -26.06 21.17 -7.93
N LEU A 278 -25.66 20.75 -6.72
CA LEU A 278 -25.82 19.35 -6.26
C LEU A 278 -27.29 18.93 -6.31
N ASN A 279 -28.21 19.77 -5.81
CA ASN A 279 -29.65 19.49 -5.80
C ASN A 279 -30.23 19.48 -7.21
N SER A 280 -29.78 20.39 -8.07
CA SER A 280 -30.15 20.42 -9.49
C SER A 280 -29.74 19.14 -10.21
N ARG A 281 -28.48 18.73 -10.08
CA ARG A 281 -27.95 17.46 -10.64
C ARG A 281 -28.73 16.27 -10.11
N LYS A 282 -29.06 16.26 -8.83
CA LYS A 282 -29.83 15.19 -8.19
C LYS A 282 -31.19 15.03 -8.85
N GLN A 283 -31.91 16.14 -9.12
CA GLN A 283 -33.19 16.09 -9.80
C GLN A 283 -33.05 15.55 -11.24
N LEU A 284 -32.07 16.07 -12.00
CA LEU A 284 -31.80 15.62 -13.36
C LEU A 284 -31.46 14.14 -13.44
N PHE A 285 -30.69 13.62 -12.47
CA PHE A 285 -30.32 12.20 -12.44
C PHE A 285 -31.50 11.31 -12.10
N ILE A 286 -32.43 11.78 -11.24
CA ILE A 286 -33.68 11.09 -10.97
C ILE A 286 -34.54 11.04 -12.24
N ASP A 287 -34.72 12.18 -12.93
CA ASP A 287 -35.54 12.29 -14.13
C ASP A 287 -35.00 11.42 -15.30
N CYS A 288 -33.70 11.24 -15.37
CA CYS A 288 -33.02 10.43 -16.37
C CYS A 288 -32.68 8.98 -15.91
N GLU A 289 -33.14 8.58 -14.72
CA GLU A 289 -32.84 7.26 -14.11
C GLU A 289 -31.33 6.94 -14.06
N CYS A 290 -30.47 7.96 -13.82
CA CYS A 290 -29.03 7.83 -13.75
C CYS A 290 -28.54 7.77 -12.29
N ALA A 291 -27.55 6.90 -12.01
CA ALA A 291 -27.00 6.77 -10.68
C ALA A 291 -25.80 7.71 -10.39
N ASN A 292 -25.17 8.26 -11.42
CA ASN A 292 -23.98 9.10 -11.29
C ASN A 292 -23.72 9.95 -12.54
N ILE A 293 -22.78 10.90 -12.39
CA ILE A 293 -22.43 11.87 -13.45
C ILE A 293 -21.95 11.19 -14.74
N GLU A 294 -21.23 10.07 -14.66
CA GLU A 294 -20.74 9.36 -15.84
C GLU A 294 -21.87 8.74 -16.65
N GLN A 295 -22.85 8.16 -15.97
CA GLN A 295 -24.03 7.61 -16.62
C GLN A 295 -24.87 8.71 -17.27
N TYR A 296 -25.04 9.82 -16.55
CA TYR A 296 -25.78 10.97 -17.06
C TYR A 296 -25.10 11.56 -18.31
N ASN A 297 -23.80 11.85 -18.25
CA ASN A 297 -23.06 12.39 -19.39
C ASN A 297 -23.10 11.46 -20.61
N LYS A 298 -23.01 10.15 -20.37
CA LYS A 298 -23.08 9.15 -21.44
C LYS A 298 -24.46 9.02 -22.07
N LEU A 299 -25.53 9.18 -21.28
CA LEU A 299 -26.90 9.02 -21.74
C LEU A 299 -27.40 10.26 -22.52
N THR A 300 -27.00 11.45 -22.05
CA THR A 300 -27.56 12.71 -22.55
C THR A 300 -26.66 13.44 -23.54
N ASP A 301 -25.48 12.90 -23.84
CA ASP A 301 -24.38 13.59 -24.55
C ASP A 301 -24.01 14.96 -23.93
N CYS A 302 -24.52 15.23 -22.72
CA CYS A 302 -24.10 16.38 -21.93
C CYS A 302 -22.72 16.14 -21.35
N ASN A 303 -21.94 17.21 -21.20
CA ASN A 303 -20.63 17.14 -20.60
C ASN A 303 -20.64 17.92 -19.28
N PHE A 304 -21.35 17.42 -18.26
CA PHE A 304 -21.24 17.99 -16.93
C PHE A 304 -19.81 17.84 -16.41
N HIS A 305 -19.21 18.99 -16.13
CA HIS A 305 -17.90 19.03 -15.50
C HIS A 305 -18.01 18.70 -14.01
N ARG A 306 -16.95 18.11 -13.47
CA ARG A 306 -16.81 17.94 -12.03
C ARG A 306 -16.54 19.27 -11.38
N ILE A 307 -17.04 19.44 -10.17
CA ILE A 307 -16.81 20.64 -9.35
C ILE A 307 -15.89 20.27 -8.19
N VAL A 308 -14.87 21.10 -7.97
CA VAL A 308 -13.93 20.94 -6.85
C VAL A 308 -14.00 22.20 -5.98
N PHE A 309 -14.31 22.03 -4.72
CA PHE A 309 -14.06 23.02 -3.68
C PHE A 309 -12.78 22.67 -2.94
N ALA A 310 -11.81 23.57 -2.93
CA ALA A 310 -10.52 23.42 -2.28
C ALA A 310 -10.29 24.49 -1.21
N CYS A 311 -9.54 24.13 -0.17
CA CYS A 311 -9.10 25.03 0.87
C CYS A 311 -7.72 24.64 1.37
N ASP A 312 -6.74 25.59 1.39
CA ASP A 312 -5.37 25.33 1.89
C ASP A 312 -5.30 25.23 3.42
N GLU A 313 -6.18 25.94 4.15
CA GLU A 313 -6.22 25.87 5.60
C GLU A 313 -7.67 25.89 6.10
N ILE A 314 -8.24 24.69 6.26
CA ILE A 314 -9.64 24.55 6.72
C ILE A 314 -9.85 25.10 8.13
N ALA A 315 -8.81 25.13 8.95
CA ALA A 315 -8.89 25.70 10.29
C ALA A 315 -9.22 27.20 10.28
N GLU A 316 -8.76 27.95 9.27
CA GLU A 316 -9.11 29.37 9.13
C GLU A 316 -10.59 29.59 8.83
N LEU A 317 -11.26 28.62 8.17
CA LEU A 317 -12.68 28.69 7.84
C LEU A 317 -13.58 28.30 9.03
N LEU A 318 -13.13 27.40 9.89
CA LEU A 318 -14.00 26.74 10.88
C LEU A 318 -13.67 27.08 12.32
N ASP A 319 -12.61 27.86 12.59
CA ASP A 319 -12.24 28.28 13.95
C ASP A 319 -13.27 29.26 14.51
N LYS A 320 -13.89 28.89 15.64
CA LYS A 320 -14.90 29.68 16.34
C LYS A 320 -14.35 30.42 17.58
N THR A 321 -13.04 30.31 17.80
CA THR A 321 -12.40 30.84 19.01
C THR A 321 -12.44 32.37 19.02
N GLY A 322 -12.96 32.95 20.10
CA GLY A 322 -12.98 34.40 20.28
C GLY A 322 -13.99 35.16 19.41
N LEU A 323 -14.79 34.47 18.58
CA LEU A 323 -15.76 35.12 17.72
C LEU A 323 -17.07 35.46 18.43
N ASP A 324 -17.77 36.48 17.91
CA ASP A 324 -19.12 36.86 18.33
C ASP A 324 -20.18 35.83 17.88
N LYS A 325 -21.44 36.04 18.32
CA LYS A 325 -22.53 35.11 18.01
C LYS A 325 -22.84 35.05 16.52
N GLU A 326 -22.80 36.16 15.82
CA GLU A 326 -23.14 36.24 14.40
C GLU A 326 -22.11 35.50 13.55
N SER A 327 -20.83 35.75 13.77
CA SER A 327 -19.72 35.03 13.11
C SER A 327 -19.80 33.51 13.38
N LYS A 328 -20.14 33.09 14.60
CA LYS A 328 -20.34 31.67 14.92
C LYS A 328 -21.48 31.03 14.13
N VAL A 329 -22.56 31.76 13.88
CA VAL A 329 -23.69 31.28 13.05
C VAL A 329 -23.23 31.12 11.59
N GLN A 330 -22.47 32.07 11.06
CA GLN A 330 -21.93 31.99 9.71
C GLN A 330 -21.01 30.77 9.54
N ILE A 331 -20.12 30.52 10.51
CA ILE A 331 -19.25 29.33 10.47
C ILE A 331 -20.08 28.05 10.58
N ALA A 332 -21.11 28.02 11.42
CA ALA A 332 -21.99 26.85 11.50
C ALA A 332 -22.72 26.57 10.17
N LYS A 333 -23.06 27.62 9.41
CA LYS A 333 -23.62 27.52 8.07
C LYS A 333 -22.58 26.92 7.10
N ILE A 334 -21.34 27.39 7.10
CA ILE A 334 -20.23 26.84 6.30
C ILE A 334 -20.04 25.36 6.60
N GLU A 335 -19.95 24.98 7.90
CA GLU A 335 -19.85 23.58 8.31
C GLU A 335 -20.99 22.71 7.78
N SER A 336 -22.23 23.20 7.83
CA SER A 336 -23.40 22.49 7.32
C SER A 336 -23.35 22.25 5.82
N LEU A 337 -22.95 23.27 5.05
CA LEU A 337 -22.82 23.19 3.59
C LEU A 337 -21.69 22.21 3.19
N LEU A 338 -20.52 22.32 3.82
CA LEU A 338 -19.40 21.38 3.60
C LEU A 338 -19.80 19.94 3.97
N SER A 339 -20.50 19.74 5.08
CA SER A 339 -21.00 18.43 5.49
C SER A 339 -21.99 17.85 4.50
N THR A 340 -22.83 18.68 3.88
CA THR A 340 -23.78 18.26 2.83
C THR A 340 -23.04 17.81 1.58
N ILE A 341 -22.04 18.57 1.13
CA ILE A 341 -21.21 18.20 -0.02
C ILE A 341 -20.44 16.91 0.27
N ALA A 342 -19.83 16.79 1.46
CA ALA A 342 -19.08 15.59 1.84
C ALA A 342 -19.92 14.30 1.83
N ARG A 343 -21.18 14.39 2.24
CA ARG A 343 -22.08 13.23 2.27
C ARG A 343 -22.69 12.86 0.92
N GLN A 344 -22.91 13.83 0.04
CA GLN A 344 -23.73 13.62 -1.16
C GLN A 344 -22.97 13.86 -2.47
N GLY A 345 -21.84 14.59 -2.46
CA GLY A 345 -21.16 15.07 -3.66
C GLY A 345 -20.68 13.98 -4.62
N ARG A 346 -20.36 12.78 -4.11
CA ARG A 346 -19.74 11.67 -4.87
C ARG A 346 -20.46 11.36 -6.19
N ALA A 347 -21.74 11.07 -6.13
CA ALA A 347 -22.52 10.67 -7.30
C ALA A 347 -22.65 11.80 -8.34
N PHE A 348 -22.66 13.04 -7.87
CA PHE A 348 -22.90 14.23 -8.67
C PHE A 348 -21.61 14.89 -9.20
N GLY A 349 -20.44 14.27 -8.96
CA GLY A 349 -19.14 14.79 -9.40
C GLY A 349 -18.71 16.06 -8.67
N ILE A 350 -19.08 16.20 -7.39
CA ILE A 350 -18.69 17.34 -6.54
C ILE A 350 -17.75 16.88 -5.45
N HIS A 351 -16.59 17.50 -5.36
CA HIS A 351 -15.45 17.02 -4.58
C HIS A 351 -14.94 18.09 -3.62
N LEU A 352 -14.51 17.67 -2.42
CA LEU A 352 -13.79 18.48 -1.45
C LEU A 352 -12.33 18.09 -1.42
N ILE A 353 -11.43 19.07 -1.53
CA ILE A 353 -10.00 18.90 -1.34
C ILE A 353 -9.57 19.87 -0.25
N LEU A 354 -9.50 19.38 0.97
CA LEU A 354 -9.27 20.19 2.16
C LEU A 354 -7.86 19.96 2.68
N ALA A 355 -7.20 21.04 3.10
CA ALA A 355 -5.90 20.93 3.72
C ALA A 355 -5.86 21.63 5.07
N THR A 356 -4.98 21.20 5.98
CA THR A 356 -4.75 21.82 7.29
C THR A 356 -3.35 21.56 7.82
N GLN A 357 -2.82 22.53 8.55
CA GLN A 357 -1.58 22.38 9.33
C GLN A 357 -1.81 22.49 10.85
N ARG A 358 -3.03 22.78 11.26
CA ARG A 358 -3.36 22.94 12.69
C ARG A 358 -3.87 21.63 13.28
N PRO A 359 -3.27 21.20 14.41
CA PRO A 359 -3.67 19.97 15.10
C PRO A 359 -4.84 20.23 16.07
N ASP A 360 -6.01 20.62 15.53
CA ASP A 360 -7.18 20.85 16.37
C ASP A 360 -8.34 19.96 15.90
N ALA A 361 -8.69 19.00 16.76
CA ALA A 361 -9.75 18.03 16.50
C ALA A 361 -11.15 18.67 16.50
N ASP A 362 -11.34 19.80 17.21
CA ASP A 362 -12.62 20.47 17.33
C ASP A 362 -12.96 21.29 16.07
N ILE A 363 -11.95 21.64 15.30
CA ILE A 363 -12.10 22.41 14.06
C ILE A 363 -12.69 21.55 12.95
N LEU A 364 -12.14 20.35 12.73
CA LEU A 364 -12.64 19.44 11.72
C LEU A 364 -13.59 18.40 12.32
N LYS A 365 -14.86 18.77 12.44
CA LYS A 365 -15.87 17.91 13.06
C LYS A 365 -15.98 16.55 12.36
N GLY A 366 -16.29 15.52 13.15
CA GLY A 366 -16.42 14.15 12.72
C GLY A 366 -17.37 13.97 11.51
N GLN A 367 -18.41 14.81 11.38
CA GLN A 367 -19.33 14.73 10.23
C GLN A 367 -18.66 15.04 8.89
N ILE A 368 -17.68 15.93 8.83
CA ILE A 368 -16.94 16.22 7.59
C ILE A 368 -15.83 15.16 7.43
N LYS A 369 -14.99 14.97 8.45
CA LYS A 369 -13.86 14.05 8.42
C LYS A 369 -14.27 12.61 8.08
N ASN A 370 -15.36 12.11 8.66
CA ASN A 370 -15.82 10.74 8.45
C ASN A 370 -16.34 10.47 7.04
N ASN A 371 -16.61 11.51 6.26
CA ASN A 371 -16.99 11.39 4.86
C ASN A 371 -15.83 11.64 3.89
N ILE A 372 -14.60 11.84 4.42
CA ILE A 372 -13.39 11.97 3.62
C ILE A 372 -12.55 10.70 3.78
N ASP A 373 -12.72 9.80 2.81
CA ASP A 373 -12.11 8.46 2.86
C ASP A 373 -10.62 8.47 2.52
N PHE A 374 -10.14 9.43 1.72
CA PHE A 374 -8.74 9.51 1.34
C PHE A 374 -8.04 10.64 2.09
N ARG A 375 -7.17 10.22 3.00
CA ARG A 375 -6.46 11.14 3.88
C ARG A 375 -4.95 10.96 3.75
N ILE A 376 -4.25 12.09 3.67
CA ILE A 376 -2.82 12.16 3.42
C ILE A 376 -2.20 13.02 4.51
N CYS A 377 -1.16 12.52 5.15
CA CYS A 377 -0.40 13.27 6.14
C CYS A 377 1.04 13.44 5.67
N GLY A 378 1.51 14.68 5.61
CA GLY A 378 2.92 15.01 5.50
C GLY A 378 3.60 14.98 6.86
N ARG A 379 4.80 15.57 6.95
CA ARG A 379 5.49 15.73 8.23
C ARG A 379 4.55 16.35 9.26
N ALA A 380 4.39 15.71 10.41
CA ALA A 380 3.47 16.09 11.46
C ALA A 380 4.02 15.73 12.84
N ASP A 381 3.46 16.32 13.90
CA ASP A 381 3.56 15.78 15.25
C ASP A 381 2.54 14.64 15.47
N LYS A 382 2.58 14.02 16.64
CA LYS A 382 1.67 12.90 16.95
C LYS A 382 0.20 13.32 16.96
N VAL A 383 -0.09 14.56 17.39
CA VAL A 383 -1.47 15.07 17.51
C VAL A 383 -2.06 15.29 16.11
N LEU A 384 -1.35 16.00 15.24
CA LEU A 384 -1.79 16.22 13.86
C LEU A 384 -1.91 14.90 13.09
N SER A 385 -0.94 13.98 13.26
CA SER A 385 -1.03 12.65 12.65
C SER A 385 -2.28 11.88 13.10
N GLN A 386 -2.58 11.90 14.40
CA GLN A 386 -3.78 11.27 14.97
C GLN A 386 -5.07 11.91 14.44
N ILE A 387 -5.09 13.22 14.23
CA ILE A 387 -6.26 13.92 13.69
C ILE A 387 -6.47 13.55 12.20
N ILE A 388 -5.42 13.47 11.42
CA ILE A 388 -5.54 13.20 9.97
C ILE A 388 -5.71 11.71 9.67
N LEU A 389 -4.84 10.85 10.25
CA LEU A 389 -4.75 9.42 9.88
C LEU A 389 -5.44 8.48 10.87
N ASP A 390 -5.96 8.98 12.00
CA ASP A 390 -6.45 8.21 13.15
C ASP A 390 -5.37 7.35 13.85
N ASN A 391 -4.09 7.64 13.57
CA ASN A 391 -2.93 6.97 14.17
C ASN A 391 -1.68 7.89 14.18
N PRO A 392 -0.63 7.58 14.96
CA PRO A 392 0.57 8.39 15.05
C PRO A 392 1.59 8.18 13.92
N ASP A 393 1.28 7.36 12.93
CA ASP A 393 2.20 6.88 11.88
C ASP A 393 2.87 8.02 11.08
N GLY A 394 2.16 9.11 10.83
CA GLY A 394 2.72 10.27 10.12
C GLY A 394 3.89 10.90 10.88
N ALA A 395 3.81 10.94 12.22
CA ALA A 395 4.90 11.45 13.06
C ALA A 395 6.07 10.47 13.19
N GLU A 396 5.81 9.17 13.08
CA GLU A 396 6.79 8.11 13.32
C GLU A 396 7.50 7.64 12.04
N LYS A 397 6.77 7.59 10.92
CA LYS A 397 7.29 7.03 9.65
C LYS A 397 7.86 8.07 8.69
N ILE A 398 7.48 9.35 8.83
CA ILE A 398 7.96 10.41 7.95
C ILE A 398 9.22 11.06 8.57
N PRO A 399 10.37 11.05 7.87
CA PRO A 399 11.59 11.70 8.35
C PRO A 399 11.40 13.21 8.53
N LYS A 400 11.88 13.75 9.65
CA LYS A 400 11.69 15.16 10.03
C LYS A 400 12.42 16.15 9.11
N ASP A 401 13.48 15.70 8.47
CA ASP A 401 14.36 16.47 7.59
C ASP A 401 13.94 16.42 6.10
N LYS A 402 12.95 15.58 5.76
CA LYS A 402 12.51 15.38 4.37
C LYS A 402 11.20 16.11 4.10
N GLN A 403 11.17 16.90 3.01
CA GLN A 403 9.97 17.56 2.50
C GLN A 403 9.32 16.77 1.37
N GLY A 404 8.00 16.94 1.18
CA GLY A 404 7.26 16.30 0.10
C GLY A 404 7.14 14.77 0.24
N ILE A 405 7.39 14.23 1.44
CA ILE A 405 7.08 12.84 1.78
C ILE A 405 5.77 12.82 2.54
N PHE A 406 4.89 11.95 2.11
CA PHE A 406 3.53 11.82 2.65
C PHE A 406 3.19 10.37 2.94
N LEU A 407 2.28 10.19 3.89
CA LEU A 407 1.70 8.90 4.27
C LEU A 407 0.18 8.96 4.04
N THR A 408 -0.37 7.97 3.35
CA THR A 408 -1.82 7.82 3.22
C THR A 408 -2.40 7.11 4.44
N ASN A 409 -3.71 7.27 4.68
CA ASN A 409 -4.41 6.51 5.74
C ASN A 409 -4.44 4.98 5.49
N THR A 410 -4.09 4.53 4.29
CA THR A 410 -3.87 3.11 3.97
C THR A 410 -2.45 2.64 4.30
N GLY A 411 -1.59 3.51 4.86
CA GLY A 411 -0.21 3.18 5.25
C GLY A 411 0.81 3.27 4.13
N MET A 412 0.46 3.84 2.97
CA MET A 412 1.38 3.96 1.85
C MET A 412 2.23 5.23 1.96
N LEU A 413 3.54 5.06 2.14
CA LEU A 413 4.52 6.15 2.16
C LEU A 413 4.97 6.48 0.73
N PHE A 414 4.95 7.77 0.36
CA PHE A 414 5.32 8.20 -0.98
C PHE A 414 5.98 9.58 -1.01
N LYS A 415 6.75 9.83 -2.05
CA LYS A 415 7.26 11.16 -2.43
C LYS A 415 6.29 11.78 -3.42
N ALA A 416 5.73 12.95 -3.10
CA ALA A 416 4.86 13.68 -4.00
C ALA A 416 5.65 14.26 -5.19
N TYR A 417 5.00 14.38 -6.34
CA TYR A 417 5.54 15.16 -7.44
C TYR A 417 5.58 16.64 -7.07
N TYR A 418 6.66 17.30 -7.44
CA TYR A 418 6.80 18.75 -7.37
C TYR A 418 6.29 19.35 -8.67
N PHE A 419 5.26 20.16 -8.56
CA PHE A 419 4.71 20.95 -9.65
C PHE A 419 5.09 22.41 -9.43
N ASP A 420 5.77 23.01 -10.41
CA ASP A 420 6.11 24.42 -10.41
C ASP A 420 5.04 25.19 -11.17
N ASP A 421 4.22 25.96 -10.44
CA ASP A 421 3.13 26.74 -11.02
C ASP A 421 3.61 28.02 -11.73
N SER A 422 4.89 28.38 -11.64
CA SER A 422 5.46 29.48 -12.38
C SER A 422 5.68 29.17 -13.87
N GLU A 423 5.79 27.88 -14.20
CA GLU A 423 5.98 27.37 -15.58
C GLU A 423 4.67 26.90 -16.25
N TRP A 424 3.51 27.01 -15.57
CA TRP A 424 2.21 26.47 -16.00
C TRP A 424 1.33 27.44 -16.81
#